data_4698a6099de0c1c23e3e53c7ab7a7498
#
_entry.id   4698a6099de0c1c23e3e53c7ab7a7498
#
_cell.length_a   1.000
_cell.length_b   1.000
_cell.length_c   1.000
_cell.angle_alpha   90.00
_cell.angle_beta   90.00
_cell.angle_gamma   90.00
#
_symmetry.space_group_name_H-M   'P 1'
#
loop_
_entity.id
_entity.type
_entity.pdbx_description
1 polymer ?
#
loop_
_entity_poly.entity_id
_entity_poly.type
_entity_poly.pdbx_seq_one_letter_code
_entity_poly.pdbx_strand_id
1 'polypeptide(L)'
;MSQDQTTAEPKRDTQPLTMPPELLAPSADRRASVPGPWRWAILAVGVALIAGVVLVLTRPTDPLSDPRPVEVVQGFAAAIEARDATKMLSYVEPTIFRREISPEIRSYVEYLKEVRFTDASYTLIDNNGERAHVRWNATMEYTLDLGSQTKSGTRPIDTTFELTKFEGTWYLRSAVLPKQ
;
A
#
# COMPACT_ATOMS: atom_id res chain seq x y z
N MET A 1 24.18 56.04 19.43
CA MET A 1 22.98 56.67 20.01
C MET A 1 22.17 55.57 20.64
N SER A 2 22.27 55.55 21.94
CA SER A 2 21.61 54.67 22.90
C SER A 2 20.10 54.89 22.90
N GLN A 3 19.34 53.86 23.14
CA GLN A 3 18.17 53.90 24.03
C GLN A 3 17.88 52.51 24.61
N ASP A 4 18.23 52.38 25.87
CA ASP A 4 17.69 51.48 26.86
C ASP A 4 16.17 51.67 26.98
N GLN A 5 15.43 50.57 26.99
CA GLN A 5 14.11 50.55 27.62
C GLN A 5 13.99 49.31 28.53
N THR A 6 14.31 49.58 29.79
CA THR A 6 13.91 48.83 30.97
C THR A 6 12.41 48.83 31.07
N THR A 7 11.76 47.65 30.98
CA THR A 7 10.37 47.49 31.34
C THR A 7 10.27 46.62 32.59
N ALA A 8 9.72 47.25 33.60
CA ALA A 8 9.54 46.74 34.95
C ALA A 8 8.54 45.57 34.99
N GLU A 9 8.89 44.56 35.76
CA GLU A 9 8.10 43.40 36.13
C GLU A 9 7.06 43.80 37.22
N PRO A 10 5.77 43.50 37.06
CA PRO A 10 4.80 43.66 38.15
C PRO A 10 4.81 42.46 39.08
N LYS A 11 5.21 42.75 40.33
CA LYS A 11 5.14 41.91 41.50
C LYS A 11 3.69 41.41 41.74
N ARG A 12 3.42 40.13 41.54
CA ARG A 12 2.16 39.54 41.95
C ARG A 12 2.21 39.15 43.41
N ASP A 13 1.42 39.85 44.16
CA ASP A 13 1.09 39.47 45.55
C ASP A 13 0.37 38.15 45.60
N THR A 14 1.01 37.15 46.17
CA THR A 14 0.43 35.82 46.42
C THR A 14 -0.33 35.91 47.75
N GLN A 15 -1.63 36.12 47.70
CA GLN A 15 -2.48 35.91 48.87
C GLN A 15 -2.69 34.42 49.08
N PRO A 16 -2.49 33.88 50.30
CA PRO A 16 -2.84 32.50 50.60
C PRO A 16 -4.34 32.38 50.72
N LEU A 17 -4.94 31.60 49.81
CA LEU A 17 -6.35 31.17 49.89
C LEU A 17 -6.48 30.20 51.09
N THR A 18 -7.02 30.72 52.17
CA THR A 18 -7.43 29.92 53.32
C THR A 18 -8.70 29.20 52.93
N MET A 19 -8.63 27.92 52.64
CA MET A 19 -9.81 27.04 52.41
C MET A 19 -10.49 26.80 53.76
N PRO A 20 -11.83 26.92 53.84
CA PRO A 20 -12.57 26.55 55.03
C PRO A 20 -12.58 25.02 55.20
N PRO A 21 -12.42 24.51 56.44
CA PRO A 21 -12.25 23.09 56.75
C PRO A 21 -13.53 22.23 56.68
N GLU A 22 -14.59 22.68 56.04
CA GLU A 22 -15.90 22.06 56.20
C GLU A 22 -16.36 21.19 54.98
N LEU A 23 -15.45 20.89 54.05
CA LEU A 23 -15.76 20.05 52.87
C LEU A 23 -15.07 18.69 52.88
N LEU A 24 -14.57 18.24 54.02
CA LEU A 24 -14.04 16.87 54.18
C LEU A 24 -15.06 15.95 54.85
N ALA A 25 -16.28 15.89 54.28
CA ALA A 25 -17.15 14.76 54.56
C ALA A 25 -16.63 13.58 53.72
N PRO A 26 -16.23 12.45 54.30
CA PRO A 26 -15.89 11.27 53.53
C PRO A 26 -17.17 10.77 52.85
N SER A 27 -17.23 10.99 51.54
CA SER A 27 -18.20 10.30 50.71
C SER A 27 -18.00 8.82 50.90
N ALA A 28 -18.92 8.18 51.59
CA ALA A 28 -18.95 6.74 51.75
C ALA A 28 -18.96 6.09 50.36
N ASP A 29 -17.80 5.62 49.99
CA ASP A 29 -17.50 4.88 48.79
C ASP A 29 -18.40 3.62 48.82
N ARG A 30 -19.61 3.73 48.27
CA ARG A 30 -20.46 2.57 47.96
C ARG A 30 -19.78 1.81 46.79
N ARG A 31 -18.66 1.19 47.07
CA ARG A 31 -18.15 0.12 46.24
C ARG A 31 -19.17 -0.99 46.25
N ALA A 32 -20.01 -1.01 45.24
CA ALA A 32 -20.83 -2.17 44.96
C ALA A 32 -19.85 -3.36 44.78
N SER A 33 -19.70 -4.15 45.84
CA SER A 33 -18.92 -5.38 45.81
C SER A 33 -19.69 -6.38 44.94
N VAL A 34 -19.31 -6.44 43.67
CA VAL A 34 -19.77 -7.48 42.74
C VAL A 34 -19.36 -8.83 43.35
N PRO A 35 -20.30 -9.76 43.58
CA PRO A 35 -19.98 -11.05 44.19
C PRO A 35 -18.88 -11.79 43.43
N GLY A 36 -17.93 -12.40 44.16
CA GLY A 36 -16.68 -12.95 43.67
C GLY A 36 -16.73 -13.82 42.41
N PRO A 37 -17.67 -14.73 42.23
CA PRO A 37 -17.72 -15.59 41.03
C PRO A 37 -18.00 -14.81 39.73
N TRP A 38 -18.78 -13.72 39.78
CA TRP A 38 -19.13 -12.92 38.61
C TRP A 38 -17.94 -12.15 38.03
N ARG A 39 -17.00 -11.72 38.87
CA ARG A 39 -15.77 -11.03 38.41
C ARG A 39 -14.92 -11.91 37.51
N TRP A 40 -14.85 -13.19 37.82
CA TRP A 40 -14.15 -14.18 37.01
C TRP A 40 -14.87 -14.51 35.69
N ALA A 41 -16.22 -14.50 35.72
CA ALA A 41 -17.02 -14.69 34.53
C ALA A 41 -16.84 -13.53 33.51
N ILE A 42 -16.83 -12.28 33.99
CA ILE A 42 -16.60 -11.11 33.13
C ILE A 42 -15.17 -11.13 32.55
N LEU A 43 -14.17 -11.49 33.36
CA LEU A 43 -12.79 -11.63 32.89
C LEU A 43 -12.64 -12.73 31.83
N ALA A 44 -13.27 -13.89 32.05
CA ALA A 44 -13.26 -15.01 31.11
C ALA A 44 -13.89 -14.64 29.76
N VAL A 45 -15.03 -13.92 29.77
CA VAL A 45 -15.67 -13.44 28.55
C VAL A 45 -14.82 -12.40 27.83
N GLY A 46 -14.21 -11.47 28.57
CA GLY A 46 -13.30 -10.48 28.00
C GLY A 46 -12.08 -11.12 27.31
N VAL A 47 -11.46 -12.09 27.97
CA VAL A 47 -10.31 -12.84 27.38
C VAL A 47 -10.73 -13.65 26.16
N ALA A 48 -11.91 -14.30 26.20
CA ALA A 48 -12.43 -15.07 25.07
C ALA A 48 -12.73 -14.17 23.85
N LEU A 49 -13.29 -12.96 24.08
CA LEU A 49 -13.53 -11.99 23.02
C LEU A 49 -12.23 -11.49 22.40
N ILE A 50 -11.23 -11.14 23.23
CA ILE A 50 -9.92 -10.69 22.74
C ILE A 50 -9.22 -11.81 21.97
N ALA A 51 -9.22 -13.05 22.49
CA ALA A 51 -8.66 -14.20 21.80
C ALA A 51 -9.38 -14.48 20.47
N GLY A 52 -10.71 -14.35 20.43
CA GLY A 52 -11.51 -14.48 19.21
C GLY A 52 -11.15 -13.43 18.16
N VAL A 53 -11.03 -12.17 18.56
CA VAL A 53 -10.62 -11.06 17.66
C VAL A 53 -9.20 -11.27 17.14
N VAL A 54 -8.25 -11.64 18.01
CA VAL A 54 -6.87 -11.92 17.61
C VAL A 54 -6.83 -13.09 16.62
N LEU A 55 -7.58 -14.16 16.84
CA LEU A 55 -7.61 -15.32 15.98
C LEU A 55 -8.22 -15.03 14.60
N VAL A 56 -9.19 -14.13 14.51
CA VAL A 56 -9.75 -13.66 13.24
C VAL A 56 -8.76 -12.77 12.49
N LEU A 57 -8.06 -11.88 13.20
CA LEU A 57 -7.08 -10.97 12.59
C LEU A 57 -5.78 -11.67 12.18
N THR A 58 -5.45 -12.81 12.80
CA THR A 58 -4.23 -13.58 12.51
C THR A 58 -4.48 -14.78 11.59
N ARG A 59 -5.69 -14.94 11.04
CA ARG A 59 -5.90 -15.97 10.02
C ARG A 59 -4.94 -15.70 8.86
N PRO A 60 -4.04 -16.65 8.52
CA PRO A 60 -3.22 -16.50 7.34
C PRO A 60 -4.18 -16.41 6.15
N THR A 61 -4.20 -15.27 5.49
CA THR A 61 -4.92 -15.12 4.22
C THR A 61 -4.23 -16.09 3.25
N ASP A 62 -5.00 -16.95 2.61
CA ASP A 62 -4.47 -17.84 1.57
C ASP A 62 -3.77 -16.97 0.52
N PRO A 63 -2.46 -17.14 0.29
CA PRO A 63 -1.74 -16.31 -0.68
C PRO A 63 -2.37 -16.36 -2.07
N LEU A 64 -3.02 -17.47 -2.44
CA LEU A 64 -3.73 -17.62 -3.72
C LEU A 64 -4.99 -16.75 -3.81
N SER A 65 -5.55 -16.29 -2.68
CA SER A 65 -6.69 -15.37 -2.67
C SER A 65 -6.29 -13.89 -2.66
N ASP A 66 -4.98 -13.57 -2.68
CA ASP A 66 -4.48 -12.19 -2.74
C ASP A 66 -4.58 -11.64 -4.17
N PRO A 67 -5.43 -10.64 -4.45
CA PRO A 67 -5.60 -10.09 -5.78
C PRO A 67 -4.44 -9.17 -6.21
N ARG A 68 -3.63 -8.70 -5.26
CA ARG A 68 -2.61 -7.67 -5.50
C ARG A 68 -1.59 -8.01 -6.59
N PRO A 69 -1.07 -9.24 -6.74
CA PRO A 69 -0.20 -9.58 -7.87
C PRO A 69 -0.86 -9.35 -9.23
N VAL A 70 -2.16 -9.70 -9.34
CA VAL A 70 -2.94 -9.48 -10.58
C VAL A 70 -3.13 -7.99 -10.84
N GLU A 71 -3.45 -7.21 -9.82
CA GLU A 71 -3.61 -5.75 -9.92
C GLU A 71 -2.34 -5.05 -10.40
N VAL A 72 -1.16 -5.52 -9.99
CA VAL A 72 0.14 -5.00 -10.47
C VAL A 72 0.29 -5.21 -11.97
N VAL A 73 -0.04 -6.41 -12.49
CA VAL A 73 0.06 -6.69 -13.94
C VAL A 73 -0.97 -5.88 -14.72
N GLN A 74 -2.19 -5.75 -14.21
CA GLN A 74 -3.24 -4.91 -14.81
C GLN A 74 -2.82 -3.43 -14.85
N GLY A 75 -2.28 -2.91 -13.74
CA GLY A 75 -1.79 -1.54 -13.67
C GLY A 75 -0.61 -1.29 -14.62
N PHE A 76 0.27 -2.27 -14.79
CA PHE A 76 1.36 -2.21 -15.75
C PHE A 76 0.84 -2.18 -17.19
N ALA A 77 -0.11 -3.04 -17.56
CA ALA A 77 -0.74 -3.05 -18.86
C ALA A 77 -1.44 -1.71 -19.17
N ALA A 78 -2.19 -1.18 -18.20
CA ALA A 78 -2.83 0.12 -18.33
C ALA A 78 -1.83 1.28 -18.49
N ALA A 79 -0.67 1.20 -17.84
CA ALA A 79 0.40 2.18 -18.01
C ALA A 79 1.02 2.13 -19.41
N ILE A 80 1.12 0.94 -20.01
CA ILE A 80 1.54 0.78 -21.42
C ILE A 80 0.52 1.45 -22.35
N GLU A 81 -0.77 1.19 -22.18
CA GLU A 81 -1.84 1.81 -22.99
C GLU A 81 -1.83 3.35 -22.87
N ALA A 82 -1.60 3.85 -21.65
CA ALA A 82 -1.44 5.27 -21.38
C ALA A 82 -0.13 5.86 -21.92
N ARG A 83 0.82 5.02 -22.36
CA ARG A 83 2.18 5.41 -22.77
C ARG A 83 2.92 6.16 -21.68
N ASP A 84 2.64 5.83 -20.44
CA ASP A 84 3.27 6.43 -19.25
C ASP A 84 4.46 5.59 -18.80
N ALA A 85 5.63 5.86 -19.37
CA ALA A 85 6.86 5.17 -19.04
C ALA A 85 7.21 5.26 -17.54
N THR A 86 6.93 6.38 -16.90
CA THR A 86 7.20 6.57 -15.48
C THR A 86 6.34 5.65 -14.62
N LYS A 87 5.06 5.57 -14.96
CA LYS A 87 4.11 4.68 -14.28
C LYS A 87 4.41 3.21 -14.55
N MET A 88 4.75 2.83 -15.80
CA MET A 88 5.22 1.47 -16.11
C MET A 88 6.39 1.06 -15.21
N LEU A 89 7.36 1.94 -15.09
CA LEU A 89 8.57 1.70 -14.31
C LEU A 89 8.30 1.62 -12.81
N SER A 90 7.25 2.26 -12.30
CA SER A 90 6.85 2.16 -10.89
C SER A 90 6.34 0.78 -10.49
N TYR A 91 5.93 -0.05 -11.45
CA TYR A 91 5.54 -1.45 -11.23
C TYR A 91 6.70 -2.43 -11.28
N VAL A 92 7.89 -2.01 -11.72
CA VAL A 92 9.08 -2.87 -11.81
C VAL A 92 9.90 -2.78 -10.52
N GLU A 93 10.47 -3.89 -10.09
CA GLU A 93 11.31 -3.95 -8.89
C GLU A 93 12.42 -2.90 -8.94
N PRO A 94 12.58 -2.04 -7.90
CA PRO A 94 13.51 -0.91 -7.93
C PRO A 94 14.98 -1.30 -8.14
N THR A 95 15.37 -2.50 -7.72
CA THR A 95 16.74 -3.00 -7.88
C THR A 95 17.06 -3.38 -9.32
N ILE A 96 16.10 -3.95 -10.05
CA ILE A 96 16.21 -4.28 -11.47
C ILE A 96 16.11 -3.01 -12.31
N PHE A 97 15.22 -2.10 -11.94
CA PHE A 97 15.03 -0.83 -12.61
C PHE A 97 16.31 -0.02 -12.78
N ARG A 98 17.15 0.01 -11.73
CA ARG A 98 18.41 0.77 -11.76
C ARG A 98 19.50 0.19 -12.66
N ARG A 99 19.42 -1.09 -13.00
CA ARG A 99 20.49 -1.81 -13.75
C ARG A 99 20.20 -2.02 -15.22
N GLU A 100 19.00 -2.33 -15.63
CA GLU A 100 18.75 -2.95 -16.94
C GLU A 100 17.78 -2.22 -17.87
N ILE A 101 16.96 -1.28 -17.39
CA ILE A 101 15.76 -0.87 -18.15
C ILE A 101 15.74 0.61 -18.54
N SER A 102 16.84 1.36 -18.35
CA SER A 102 16.72 2.81 -18.33
C SER A 102 16.44 3.53 -19.68
N PRO A 103 17.24 3.45 -20.73
CA PRO A 103 16.97 4.25 -21.93
C PRO A 103 16.02 3.57 -22.92
N GLU A 104 16.13 2.26 -23.07
CA GLU A 104 15.44 1.52 -24.12
C GLU A 104 13.91 1.54 -23.98
N ILE A 105 13.38 1.34 -22.77
CA ILE A 105 11.93 1.37 -22.57
C ILE A 105 11.34 2.75 -22.86
N ARG A 106 12.02 3.83 -22.49
CA ARG A 106 11.54 5.18 -22.78
C ARG A 106 11.47 5.40 -24.28
N SER A 107 12.50 4.99 -25.02
CA SER A 107 12.53 5.08 -26.47
C SER A 107 11.39 4.26 -27.11
N TYR A 108 11.15 3.03 -26.63
CA TYR A 108 10.03 2.23 -27.17
C TYR A 108 8.66 2.91 -26.95
N VAL A 109 8.44 3.50 -25.76
CA VAL A 109 7.20 4.22 -25.46
C VAL A 109 7.04 5.47 -26.31
N GLU A 110 8.13 6.15 -26.66
CA GLU A 110 8.11 7.34 -27.53
C GLU A 110 7.70 6.99 -28.98
N TYR A 111 8.11 5.82 -29.50
CA TYR A 111 7.71 5.36 -30.83
C TYR A 111 6.27 4.83 -30.92
N LEU A 112 5.67 4.45 -29.78
CA LEU A 112 4.28 4.01 -29.73
C LEU A 112 3.35 5.21 -29.88
N LYS A 113 2.65 5.32 -31.00
CA LYS A 113 1.60 6.33 -31.21
C LYS A 113 0.31 5.93 -30.52
N GLU A 114 -0.04 4.66 -30.61
CA GLU A 114 -1.22 4.08 -29.97
C GLU A 114 -0.95 2.62 -29.63
N VAL A 115 -1.46 2.18 -28.50
CA VAL A 115 -1.47 0.78 -28.10
C VAL A 115 -2.74 0.49 -27.32
N ARG A 116 -3.36 -0.66 -27.59
CA ARG A 116 -4.56 -1.14 -26.91
C ARG A 116 -4.44 -2.64 -26.71
N PHE A 117 -4.92 -3.11 -25.59
CA PHE A 117 -5.07 -4.52 -25.31
C PHE A 117 -6.54 -4.91 -25.32
N THR A 118 -6.90 -5.82 -26.24
CA THR A 118 -8.22 -6.41 -26.33
C THR A 118 -8.19 -7.84 -25.82
N ASP A 119 -9.33 -8.36 -25.38
CA ASP A 119 -9.49 -9.71 -24.84
C ASP A 119 -8.51 -10.03 -23.69
N ALA A 120 -8.16 -9.02 -22.91
CA ALA A 120 -7.18 -9.16 -21.84
C ALA A 120 -7.70 -10.03 -20.69
N SER A 121 -6.92 -11.04 -20.33
CA SER A 121 -7.17 -11.90 -19.17
C SER A 121 -5.91 -12.04 -18.31
N TYR A 122 -6.10 -12.05 -17.01
CA TYR A 122 -5.04 -12.11 -16.02
C TYR A 122 -5.34 -13.24 -15.05
N THR A 123 -4.45 -14.23 -14.97
CA THR A 123 -4.64 -15.43 -14.15
C THR A 123 -3.48 -15.58 -13.19
N LEU A 124 -3.77 -15.58 -11.88
CA LEU A 124 -2.80 -15.93 -10.86
C LEU A 124 -2.52 -17.42 -10.97
N ILE A 125 -1.29 -17.81 -11.28
CA ILE A 125 -0.87 -19.22 -11.40
C ILE A 125 -0.49 -19.77 -10.04
N ASP A 126 0.38 -19.04 -9.33
CA ASP A 126 0.80 -19.35 -7.97
C ASP A 126 1.14 -18.08 -7.19
N ASN A 127 1.13 -18.20 -5.88
CA ASN A 127 1.53 -17.17 -4.94
C ASN A 127 1.94 -17.82 -3.61
N ASN A 128 3.15 -17.58 -3.16
CA ASN A 128 3.66 -18.07 -1.87
C ASN A 128 3.78 -16.98 -0.80
N GLY A 129 3.26 -15.76 -1.08
CA GLY A 129 3.31 -14.61 -0.19
C GLY A 129 4.53 -13.71 -0.39
N GLU A 130 5.61 -14.18 -1.04
CA GLU A 130 6.82 -13.43 -1.38
C GLU A 130 7.06 -13.35 -2.89
N ARG A 131 6.64 -14.39 -3.61
CA ARG A 131 6.70 -14.51 -5.06
C ARG A 131 5.36 -14.96 -5.59
N ALA A 132 5.01 -14.47 -6.78
CA ALA A 132 3.81 -14.84 -7.48
C ALA A 132 4.08 -14.92 -8.99
N HIS A 133 3.31 -15.77 -9.68
CA HIS A 133 3.30 -15.82 -11.13
C HIS A 133 1.91 -15.48 -11.65
N VAL A 134 1.84 -14.51 -12.55
CA VAL A 134 0.60 -14.07 -13.19
C VAL A 134 0.73 -14.23 -14.70
N ARG A 135 -0.15 -15.02 -15.28
CA ARG A 135 -0.26 -15.15 -16.74
C ARG A 135 -1.14 -14.05 -17.29
N TRP A 136 -0.64 -13.36 -18.29
CA TRP A 136 -1.34 -12.35 -19.05
C TRP A 136 -1.53 -12.82 -20.48
N ASN A 137 -2.80 -12.95 -20.90
CA ASN A 137 -3.17 -13.19 -22.29
C ASN A 137 -3.93 -11.98 -22.79
N ALA A 138 -3.59 -11.50 -23.98
CA ALA A 138 -4.27 -10.38 -24.62
C ALA A 138 -3.98 -10.37 -26.12
N THR A 139 -4.73 -9.59 -26.87
CA THR A 139 -4.40 -9.20 -28.23
C THR A 139 -3.95 -7.74 -28.19
N MET A 140 -2.68 -7.47 -28.52
CA MET A 140 -2.14 -6.13 -28.61
C MET A 140 -2.35 -5.56 -30.01
N GLU A 141 -3.09 -4.47 -30.11
CA GLU A 141 -3.18 -3.62 -31.28
C GLU A 141 -2.26 -2.43 -31.09
N TYR A 142 -1.39 -2.15 -32.05
CA TYR A 142 -0.42 -1.07 -31.92
C TYR A 142 -0.25 -0.27 -33.21
N THR A 143 0.12 0.99 -33.03
CA THR A 143 0.55 1.88 -34.09
C THR A 143 1.88 2.51 -33.70
N LEU A 144 2.90 2.31 -34.54
CA LEU A 144 4.24 2.88 -34.38
C LEU A 144 4.38 4.10 -35.29
N ASP A 145 5.00 5.15 -34.78
CA ASP A 145 5.45 6.29 -35.55
C ASP A 145 6.97 6.20 -35.72
N LEU A 146 7.41 5.91 -36.93
CA LEU A 146 8.82 5.79 -37.27
C LEU A 146 9.34 7.06 -37.99
N GLY A 147 8.67 8.19 -37.78
CA GLY A 147 9.00 9.48 -38.38
C GLY A 147 8.46 9.62 -39.81
N SER A 148 9.06 8.90 -40.77
CA SER A 148 8.60 8.94 -42.19
C SER A 148 7.46 7.96 -42.50
N GLN A 149 7.21 7.00 -41.63
CA GLN A 149 6.22 5.93 -41.85
C GLN A 149 5.48 5.61 -40.54
N THR A 150 4.20 5.36 -40.68
CA THR A 150 3.35 4.82 -39.60
C THR A 150 3.12 3.34 -39.89
N LYS A 151 3.36 2.48 -38.92
CA LYS A 151 3.15 1.04 -39.01
C LYS A 151 2.15 0.59 -37.95
N SER A 152 1.03 0.01 -38.36
CA SER A 152 0.07 -0.60 -37.44
C SER A 152 0.10 -2.11 -37.56
N GLY A 153 -0.24 -2.79 -36.47
CA GLY A 153 -0.29 -4.24 -36.43
C GLY A 153 -1.06 -4.76 -35.23
N THR A 154 -1.30 -6.07 -35.26
CA THR A 154 -1.93 -6.81 -34.17
C THR A 154 -1.04 -7.97 -33.78
N ARG A 155 -0.85 -8.21 -32.49
CA ARG A 155 0.00 -9.27 -31.98
C ARG A 155 -0.63 -9.94 -30.74
N PRO A 156 -0.73 -11.27 -30.70
CA PRO A 156 -1.11 -11.97 -29.49
C PRO A 156 -0.02 -11.87 -28.41
N ILE A 157 -0.44 -11.69 -27.18
CA ILE A 157 0.42 -11.74 -25.99
C ILE A 157 -0.02 -12.96 -25.19
N ASP A 158 0.95 -13.81 -24.85
CA ASP A 158 0.80 -14.89 -23.87
C ASP A 158 2.10 -14.92 -23.06
N THR A 159 2.08 -14.26 -21.93
CA THR A 159 3.28 -14.04 -21.12
C THR A 159 2.98 -14.31 -19.66
N THR A 160 3.89 -14.98 -18.98
CA THR A 160 3.84 -15.13 -17.52
C THR A 160 4.84 -14.20 -16.89
N PHE A 161 4.35 -13.33 -16.01
CA PHE A 161 5.18 -12.44 -15.21
C PHE A 161 5.52 -13.08 -13.88
N GLU A 162 6.78 -13.01 -13.51
CA GLU A 162 7.24 -13.25 -12.14
C GLU A 162 7.15 -11.95 -11.34
N LEU A 163 6.48 -12.00 -10.20
CA LEU A 163 6.38 -10.90 -9.26
C LEU A 163 7.11 -11.25 -7.97
N THR A 164 7.66 -10.24 -7.33
CA THR A 164 8.28 -10.33 -6.01
C THR A 164 7.72 -9.27 -5.08
N LYS A 165 7.67 -9.62 -3.81
CA LYS A 165 7.24 -8.67 -2.78
C LYS A 165 8.45 -8.01 -2.14
N PHE A 166 8.53 -6.69 -2.23
CA PHE A 166 9.58 -5.88 -1.62
C PHE A 166 8.95 -4.83 -0.70
N GLU A 167 9.36 -4.79 0.56
CA GLU A 167 8.80 -3.89 1.58
C GLU A 167 7.25 -3.90 1.65
N GLY A 168 6.65 -5.09 1.49
CA GLY A 168 5.20 -5.27 1.56
C GLY A 168 4.45 -4.97 0.26
N THR A 169 5.11 -4.44 -0.77
CA THR A 169 4.54 -4.09 -2.07
C THR A 169 4.98 -5.10 -3.14
N TRP A 170 4.06 -5.46 -4.04
CA TRP A 170 4.34 -6.35 -5.16
C TRP A 170 4.92 -5.57 -6.35
N TYR A 171 5.94 -6.16 -7.00
CA TYR A 171 6.60 -5.61 -8.17
C TYR A 171 6.87 -6.69 -9.22
N LEU A 172 6.87 -6.30 -10.47
CA LEU A 172 7.34 -7.12 -11.58
C LEU A 172 8.87 -7.29 -11.48
N ARG A 173 9.32 -8.53 -11.45
CA ARG A 173 10.73 -8.87 -11.40
C ARG A 173 11.34 -9.03 -12.79
N SER A 174 10.63 -9.63 -13.70
CA SER A 174 11.04 -9.74 -15.10
C SER A 174 9.94 -9.21 -15.99
N ALA A 175 10.17 -8.06 -16.60
CA ALA A 175 9.38 -7.59 -17.72
C ALA A 175 9.94 -8.25 -18.96
N VAL A 176 9.51 -9.46 -19.29
CA VAL A 176 9.85 -10.09 -20.57
C VAL A 176 9.04 -9.41 -21.65
N LEU A 177 9.63 -8.35 -22.21
CA LEU A 177 9.08 -7.80 -23.44
C LEU A 177 9.16 -8.88 -24.52
N PRO A 178 8.11 -9.08 -25.32
CA PRO A 178 8.14 -10.08 -26.39
C PRO A 178 9.33 -9.81 -27.30
N LYS A 179 10.24 -10.78 -27.38
CA LYS A 179 11.36 -10.73 -28.34
C LYS A 179 10.74 -10.65 -29.73
N GLN A 180 11.15 -9.64 -30.48
CA GLN A 180 10.78 -9.46 -31.88
C GLN A 180 11.33 -10.57 -32.74
#